data_06e63fb8a9a44617042e4e331e438570
#
_entry.id   06e63fb8a9a44617042e4e331e438570
#
_cell.length_a   1.000
_cell.length_b   1.000
_cell.length_c   1.000
_cell.angle_alpha   90.00
_cell.angle_beta   90.00
_cell.angle_gamma   90.00
#
_symmetry.space_group_name_H-M   'P 1'
#
loop_
_entity.id
_entity.type
_entity.pdbx_description
1 polymer ?
#
loop_
_entity_poly.entity_id
_entity_poly.type
_entity_poly.pdbx_seq_one_letter_code
_entity_poly.pdbx_strand_id
1 'polypeptide(L)'
;MEETRNCQNCKKDFTIEPDDFGFYEKMNVPAPTWCPECRMVRRLVWRNERNLFRRKDAHTGKDSFSGIPVEAPIQTYETSFWYGDEWDALDYGVDYDFSVPFFKQFQDLFHRVPIMAKSSAGFMINSDYCNEAGRLKNAYLCFDADFIEDSAYLVKVTNVKNSFDSHELVDDELCYECVMVYKSYQTFFSLDCENCVDVWFSKGLRGCTNCVGGVNLRGKSYDFFNEPRTKEDYEKKLADMDLKSHATISRIRAEAFAFWQKFPVKYYHGIRNLNCT
;
A
#
# COMPACT_ATOMS: atom_id res chain seq x y z
N MET A 1 20.76 -13.11 29.15
CA MET A 1 20.09 -14.43 29.37
C MET A 1 18.77 -14.37 28.62
N GLU A 2 18.42 -15.48 27.97
CA GLU A 2 17.10 -15.67 27.36
C GLU A 2 16.03 -15.78 28.46
N GLU A 3 14.87 -15.22 28.27
CA GLU A 3 13.76 -15.27 29.23
C GLU A 3 12.44 -15.59 28.51
N THR A 4 11.75 -16.60 28.95
CA THR A 4 10.39 -16.92 28.49
C THR A 4 9.36 -16.25 29.40
N ARG A 5 8.42 -15.52 28.81
CA ARG A 5 7.32 -14.83 29.51
C ARG A 5 5.97 -15.25 28.97
N ASN A 6 4.96 -15.23 29.82
CA ASN A 6 3.57 -15.38 29.40
C ASN A 6 3.01 -14.02 28.94
N CYS A 7 2.47 -13.96 27.73
CA CYS A 7 1.93 -12.73 27.17
C CYS A 7 0.73 -12.24 27.98
N GLN A 8 0.79 -11.01 28.45
CA GLN A 8 -0.27 -10.39 29.24
C GLN A 8 -1.61 -10.31 28.50
N ASN A 9 -1.58 -10.23 27.14
CA ASN A 9 -2.78 -10.12 26.30
C ASN A 9 -3.31 -11.51 25.88
N CYS A 10 -2.59 -12.27 25.08
CA CYS A 10 -3.08 -13.54 24.51
C CYS A 10 -2.79 -14.79 25.36
N LYS A 11 -2.05 -14.64 26.44
CA LYS A 11 -1.66 -15.73 27.38
C LYS A 11 -0.78 -16.82 26.78
N LYS A 12 -0.25 -16.64 25.58
CA LYS A 12 0.76 -17.53 24.99
C LYS A 12 2.15 -17.18 25.49
N ASP A 13 3.01 -18.17 25.62
CA ASP A 13 4.40 -17.95 25.98
C ASP A 13 5.16 -17.33 24.78
N PHE A 14 6.12 -16.48 25.08
CA PHE A 14 7.04 -15.91 24.11
C PHE A 14 8.42 -15.69 24.74
N THR A 15 9.44 -15.76 23.93
CA THR A 15 10.83 -15.59 24.35
C THR A 15 11.32 -14.18 24.09
N ILE A 16 12.13 -13.67 24.98
CA ILE A 16 12.92 -12.43 24.82
C ILE A 16 14.38 -12.86 24.77
N GLU A 17 15.01 -12.61 23.64
CA GLU A 17 16.40 -12.98 23.40
C GLU A 17 17.37 -12.04 24.15
N PRO A 18 18.62 -12.48 24.40
CA PRO A 18 19.61 -11.63 25.08
C PRO A 18 19.86 -10.28 24.41
N ASP A 19 19.85 -10.27 23.08
CA ASP A 19 20.06 -9.04 22.29
C ASP A 19 18.90 -8.06 22.43
N ASP A 20 17.67 -8.56 22.59
CA ASP A 20 16.50 -7.74 22.89
C ASP A 20 16.64 -7.00 24.22
N PHE A 21 17.16 -7.67 25.24
CA PHE A 21 17.41 -7.04 26.54
C PHE A 21 18.44 -5.91 26.43
N GLY A 22 19.51 -6.11 25.68
CA GLY A 22 20.51 -5.08 25.41
C GLY A 22 19.90 -3.85 24.72
N PHE A 23 18.94 -4.08 23.82
CA PHE A 23 18.21 -2.99 23.18
C PHE A 23 17.31 -2.22 24.15
N TYR A 24 16.51 -2.92 24.99
CA TYR A 24 15.66 -2.26 25.99
C TYR A 24 16.46 -1.48 27.05
N GLU A 25 17.59 -2.02 27.48
CA GLU A 25 18.51 -1.34 28.38
C GLU A 25 19.08 -0.05 27.74
N LYS A 26 19.55 -0.15 26.51
CA LYS A 26 20.04 1.03 25.76
C LYS A 26 18.99 2.13 25.63
N MET A 27 17.72 1.75 25.47
CA MET A 27 16.58 2.69 25.37
C MET A 27 16.07 3.16 26.74
N ASN A 28 16.59 2.59 27.84
CA ASN A 28 16.12 2.82 29.22
C ASN A 28 14.61 2.57 29.37
N VAL A 29 14.13 1.45 28.79
CA VAL A 29 12.73 1.03 28.88
C VAL A 29 12.62 -0.40 29.38
N PRO A 30 11.53 -0.77 30.07
CA PRO A 30 11.33 -2.15 30.52
C PRO A 30 11.07 -3.10 29.34
N ALA A 31 11.49 -4.34 29.51
CA ALA A 31 11.19 -5.40 28.56
C ALA A 31 9.67 -5.63 28.44
N PRO A 32 9.15 -6.00 27.25
CA PRO A 32 7.73 -6.06 26.97
C PRO A 32 7.01 -7.17 27.74
N THR A 33 5.75 -6.90 28.08
CA THR A 33 4.83 -7.86 28.69
C THR A 33 3.87 -8.50 27.67
N TRP A 34 3.87 -8.03 26.44
CA TRP A 34 3.08 -8.55 25.31
C TRP A 34 4.02 -9.20 24.30
N CYS A 35 3.60 -10.32 23.74
CA CYS A 35 4.35 -11.00 22.67
C CYS A 35 4.47 -10.12 21.39
N PRO A 36 5.42 -10.41 20.50
CA PRO A 36 5.63 -9.65 19.25
C PRO A 36 4.37 -9.53 18.40
N GLU A 37 3.60 -10.62 18.25
CA GLU A 37 2.34 -10.64 17.49
C GLU A 37 1.28 -9.67 18.07
N CYS A 38 1.06 -9.72 19.37
CA CYS A 38 0.11 -8.83 20.03
C CYS A 38 0.54 -7.36 19.92
N ARG A 39 1.84 -7.08 20.01
CA ARG A 39 2.38 -5.75 19.80
C ARG A 39 2.20 -5.27 18.35
N MET A 40 2.35 -6.16 17.37
CA MET A 40 2.08 -5.86 15.97
C MET A 40 0.60 -5.55 15.74
N VAL A 41 -0.32 -6.39 16.21
CA VAL A 41 -1.77 -6.15 16.11
C VAL A 41 -2.13 -4.81 16.73
N ARG A 42 -1.60 -4.47 17.91
CA ARG A 42 -1.85 -3.18 18.58
C ARG A 42 -1.40 -1.99 17.71
N ARG A 43 -0.29 -2.09 16.98
CA ARG A 43 0.15 -1.02 16.07
C ARG A 43 -0.73 -0.93 14.83
N LEU A 44 -1.18 -2.07 14.31
CA LEU A 44 -1.98 -2.12 13.07
C LEU A 44 -3.45 -1.74 13.27
N VAL A 45 -3.97 -1.79 14.50
CA VAL A 45 -5.38 -1.45 14.79
C VAL A 45 -5.72 0.01 14.43
N TRP A 46 -4.74 0.88 14.35
CA TRP A 46 -4.91 2.28 13.96
C TRP A 46 -4.93 2.51 12.44
N ARG A 47 -4.70 1.47 11.65
CA ARG A 47 -4.66 1.56 10.20
C ARG A 47 -5.97 1.07 9.60
N ASN A 48 -6.62 1.93 8.82
CA ASN A 48 -7.72 1.58 7.96
C ASN A 48 -7.63 2.38 6.66
N GLU A 49 -6.83 1.93 5.72
CA GLU A 49 -6.60 2.61 4.46
C GLU A 49 -7.70 2.32 3.44
N ARG A 50 -8.18 1.06 3.39
CA ARG A 50 -8.94 0.51 2.26
C ARG A 50 -10.44 0.39 2.48
N ASN A 51 -10.90 0.39 3.72
CA ASN A 51 -12.32 0.26 3.98
C ASN A 51 -12.97 1.64 4.04
N LEU A 52 -13.93 1.86 3.15
CA LEU A 52 -14.76 3.05 3.16
C LEU A 52 -16.18 2.70 3.63
N PHE A 53 -16.66 3.45 4.60
CA PHE A 53 -17.98 3.29 5.20
C PHE A 53 -18.86 4.48 4.79
N ARG A 54 -20.12 4.21 4.46
CA ARG A 54 -21.10 5.27 4.20
C ARG A 54 -21.54 5.86 5.54
N ARG A 55 -21.25 7.13 5.77
CA ARG A 55 -21.62 7.87 6.97
C ARG A 55 -22.34 9.17 6.63
N LYS A 56 -22.95 9.79 7.63
CA LYS A 56 -23.41 11.17 7.52
C LYS A 56 -22.26 12.11 7.89
N ASP A 57 -21.99 13.08 7.02
CA ASP A 57 -21.17 14.23 7.39
C ASP A 57 -21.88 15.02 8.49
N ALA A 58 -21.19 15.26 9.61
CA ALA A 58 -21.81 15.84 10.79
C ALA A 58 -22.14 17.34 10.62
N HIS A 59 -21.51 18.02 9.66
CA HIS A 59 -21.82 19.42 9.35
C HIS A 59 -23.06 19.54 8.46
N THR A 60 -23.11 18.81 7.35
CA THR A 60 -24.18 18.99 6.34
C THR A 60 -25.33 17.99 6.48
N GLY A 61 -25.17 16.91 7.22
CA GLY A 61 -26.11 15.79 7.31
C GLY A 61 -26.22 14.95 6.03
N LYS A 62 -25.44 15.23 5.00
CA LYS A 62 -25.43 14.48 3.73
C LYS A 62 -24.67 13.18 3.85
N ASP A 63 -24.97 12.23 2.96
CA ASP A 63 -24.19 11.01 2.85
C ASP A 63 -22.78 11.31 2.35
N SER A 64 -21.81 10.69 3.01
CA SER A 64 -20.38 10.81 2.76
C SER A 64 -19.70 9.44 2.92
N PHE A 65 -18.46 9.32 2.45
CA PHE A 65 -17.63 8.16 2.68
C PHE A 65 -16.50 8.49 3.66
N SER A 66 -16.27 7.58 4.60
CA SER A 66 -15.27 7.76 5.65
C SER A 66 -14.47 6.48 5.89
N GLY A 67 -13.20 6.61 6.26
CA GLY A 67 -12.39 5.51 6.80
C GLY A 67 -12.80 5.07 8.21
N ILE A 68 -13.76 5.76 8.83
CA ILE A 68 -14.23 5.48 10.20
C ILE A 68 -15.50 4.61 10.15
N PRO A 69 -15.53 3.46 10.85
CA PRO A 69 -16.72 2.60 10.92
C PRO A 69 -17.97 3.34 11.42
N VAL A 70 -19.14 2.93 10.94
CA VAL A 70 -20.42 3.58 11.28
C VAL A 70 -20.70 3.52 12.78
N GLU A 71 -20.31 2.43 13.43
CA GLU A 71 -20.52 2.16 14.84
C GLU A 71 -19.59 2.96 15.76
N ALA A 72 -18.53 3.56 15.21
CA ALA A 72 -17.61 4.37 15.99
C ALA A 72 -18.31 5.63 16.50
N PRO A 73 -18.28 5.91 17.82
CA PRO A 73 -18.95 7.07 18.42
C PRO A 73 -18.15 8.37 18.16
N ILE A 74 -17.85 8.62 16.90
CA ILE A 74 -17.02 9.74 16.44
C ILE A 74 -17.78 10.48 15.36
N GLN A 75 -17.78 11.79 15.41
CA GLN A 75 -18.30 12.65 14.34
C GLN A 75 -17.25 12.83 13.25
N THR A 76 -17.69 12.86 11.99
CA THR A 76 -16.77 13.09 10.87
C THR A 76 -17.23 14.27 10.04
N TYR A 77 -16.27 15.08 9.63
CA TYR A 77 -16.44 16.16 8.66
C TYR A 77 -15.82 15.78 7.32
N GLU A 78 -16.48 16.19 6.24
CA GLU A 78 -15.86 16.14 4.91
C GLU A 78 -14.49 16.84 4.93
N THR A 79 -13.53 16.26 4.21
CA THR A 79 -12.13 16.72 4.25
C THR A 79 -11.98 18.19 3.90
N SER A 80 -12.73 18.69 2.91
CA SER A 80 -12.70 20.10 2.50
C SER A 80 -13.21 21.05 3.62
N PHE A 81 -14.25 20.67 4.32
CA PHE A 81 -14.78 21.43 5.44
C PHE A 81 -13.84 21.35 6.66
N TRP A 82 -13.29 20.16 6.93
CA TRP A 82 -12.38 19.95 8.05
C TRP A 82 -11.10 20.79 7.97
N TYR A 83 -10.59 21.04 6.76
CA TYR A 83 -9.44 21.95 6.52
C TYR A 83 -9.84 23.41 6.32
N GLY A 84 -11.14 23.71 6.26
CA GLY A 84 -11.64 25.08 6.09
C GLY A 84 -11.64 25.87 7.39
N ASP A 85 -11.91 27.16 7.26
CA ASP A 85 -11.94 28.11 8.39
C ASP A 85 -13.36 28.26 9.00
N GLU A 86 -14.31 27.39 8.62
CA GLU A 86 -15.72 27.48 9.04
C GLU A 86 -16.00 26.82 10.38
N TRP A 87 -15.00 26.19 10.99
CA TRP A 87 -15.08 25.58 12.32
C TRP A 87 -13.76 25.74 13.07
N ASP A 88 -13.79 25.75 14.41
CA ASP A 88 -12.62 25.83 15.24
C ASP A 88 -12.57 24.65 16.24
N ALA A 89 -11.48 23.88 16.23
CA ALA A 89 -11.26 22.80 17.17
C ALA A 89 -11.22 23.29 18.63
N LEU A 90 -10.87 24.55 18.88
CA LEU A 90 -10.85 25.16 20.21
C LEU A 90 -12.24 25.28 20.84
N ASP A 91 -13.32 25.31 20.04
CA ASP A 91 -14.70 25.32 20.53
C ASP A 91 -15.06 24.04 21.29
N TYR A 92 -14.29 22.96 21.11
CA TYR A 92 -14.45 21.68 21.78
C TYR A 92 -13.57 21.56 23.04
N GLY A 93 -12.76 22.56 23.36
CA GLY A 93 -11.89 22.56 24.51
C GLY A 93 -12.63 22.35 25.82
N VAL A 94 -12.03 21.64 26.76
CA VAL A 94 -12.56 21.41 28.10
C VAL A 94 -11.47 21.66 29.13
N ASP A 95 -11.85 22.21 30.28
CA ASP A 95 -10.97 22.35 31.41
C ASP A 95 -10.57 20.97 31.94
N TYR A 96 -9.30 20.84 32.34
CA TYR A 96 -8.80 19.59 32.88
C TYR A 96 -9.27 19.40 34.34
N ASP A 97 -9.93 18.28 34.61
CA ASP A 97 -10.35 17.89 35.95
C ASP A 97 -9.32 16.95 36.60
N PHE A 98 -8.58 17.45 37.60
CA PHE A 98 -7.57 16.67 38.30
C PHE A 98 -8.14 15.51 39.14
N SER A 99 -9.45 15.44 39.34
CA SER A 99 -10.10 14.30 40.03
C SER A 99 -10.42 13.12 39.13
N VAL A 100 -10.36 13.30 37.81
CA VAL A 100 -10.68 12.27 36.79
C VAL A 100 -9.42 11.82 36.06
N PRO A 101 -9.17 10.53 35.84
CA PRO A 101 -8.01 10.03 35.11
C PRO A 101 -7.89 10.64 33.70
N PHE A 102 -6.67 10.99 33.29
CA PHE A 102 -6.38 11.62 32.00
C PHE A 102 -6.99 10.86 30.81
N PHE A 103 -6.78 9.54 30.71
CA PHE A 103 -7.27 8.79 29.57
C PHE A 103 -8.80 8.75 29.47
N LYS A 104 -9.52 8.87 30.59
CA LYS A 104 -10.98 8.98 30.55
C LYS A 104 -11.41 10.31 29.93
N GLN A 105 -10.82 11.42 30.37
CA GLN A 105 -11.11 12.75 29.81
C GLN A 105 -10.69 12.86 28.35
N PHE A 106 -9.54 12.29 27.99
CA PHE A 106 -9.05 12.26 26.61
C PHE A 106 -10.02 11.48 25.70
N GLN A 107 -10.52 10.32 26.14
CA GLN A 107 -11.49 9.55 25.39
C GLN A 107 -12.79 10.31 25.18
N ASP A 108 -13.30 10.97 26.22
CA ASP A 108 -14.53 11.76 26.15
C ASP A 108 -14.37 12.94 25.17
N LEU A 109 -13.22 13.61 25.21
CA LEU A 109 -12.88 14.69 24.28
C LEU A 109 -12.76 14.15 22.84
N PHE A 110 -12.04 13.05 22.65
CA PHE A 110 -11.86 12.41 21.33
C PHE A 110 -13.19 12.02 20.66
N HIS A 111 -14.19 11.60 21.45
CA HIS A 111 -15.51 11.29 20.91
C HIS A 111 -16.37 12.53 20.59
N ARG A 112 -16.00 13.69 21.10
CA ARG A 112 -16.72 14.96 20.90
C ARG A 112 -16.18 15.77 19.73
N VAL A 113 -14.88 15.78 19.55
CA VAL A 113 -14.23 16.54 18.49
C VAL A 113 -14.43 15.84 17.16
N PRO A 114 -15.00 16.50 16.15
CA PRO A 114 -15.08 15.92 14.80
C PRO A 114 -13.70 15.63 14.23
N ILE A 115 -13.58 14.53 13.51
CA ILE A 115 -12.36 14.18 12.79
C ILE A 115 -12.61 14.17 11.28
N MET A 116 -11.56 14.23 10.51
CA MET A 116 -11.60 14.16 9.07
C MET A 116 -12.17 12.82 8.60
N ALA A 117 -13.14 12.85 7.69
CA ALA A 117 -13.81 11.63 7.20
C ALA A 117 -12.84 10.69 6.46
N LYS A 118 -11.93 11.24 5.67
CA LYS A 118 -10.91 10.51 4.92
C LYS A 118 -9.55 11.20 5.08
N SER A 119 -8.49 10.42 5.19
CA SER A 119 -7.13 10.95 5.18
C SER A 119 -6.77 11.33 3.74
N SER A 120 -6.89 12.60 3.40
CA SER A 120 -6.53 13.11 2.09
C SER A 120 -5.89 14.49 2.19
N ALA A 121 -4.96 14.79 1.29
CA ALA A 121 -4.21 16.02 1.27
C ALA A 121 -4.05 16.59 -0.16
N GLY A 122 -3.96 17.92 -0.26
CA GLY A 122 -3.86 18.60 -1.55
C GLY A 122 -5.15 18.50 -2.36
N PHE A 123 -5.03 18.56 -3.68
CA PHE A 123 -6.21 18.49 -4.55
C PHE A 123 -6.70 17.05 -4.75
N MET A 124 -8.02 16.91 -4.77
CA MET A 124 -8.71 15.63 -5.02
C MET A 124 -9.78 15.89 -6.10
N ILE A 125 -9.38 15.84 -7.37
CA ILE A 125 -10.28 16.14 -8.51
C ILE A 125 -10.88 14.81 -9.00
N ASN A 126 -12.23 14.69 -8.96
CA ASN A 126 -12.94 13.45 -9.33
C ASN A 126 -12.36 12.20 -8.69
N SER A 127 -12.05 12.25 -7.38
CA SER A 127 -11.31 11.19 -6.67
C SER A 127 -11.88 10.89 -5.29
N ASP A 128 -13.21 10.91 -5.16
CA ASP A 128 -13.94 10.87 -3.87
C ASP A 128 -13.81 9.53 -3.13
N TYR A 129 -13.51 8.45 -3.83
CA TYR A 129 -13.42 7.10 -3.27
C TYR A 129 -11.98 6.66 -2.97
N CYS A 130 -11.09 7.61 -2.73
CA CYS A 130 -9.72 7.37 -2.34
C CYS A 130 -9.48 7.75 -0.89
N ASN A 131 -8.56 7.08 -0.21
CA ASN A 131 -8.22 7.36 1.19
C ASN A 131 -6.72 7.10 1.43
N GLU A 132 -6.12 7.73 2.45
CA GLU A 132 -4.67 7.81 2.60
C GLU A 132 -4.02 8.29 1.29
N ALA A 133 -4.52 9.40 0.76
CA ALA A 133 -4.21 9.78 -0.60
C ALA A 133 -4.10 11.30 -0.78
N GLY A 134 -3.31 11.74 -1.78
CA GLY A 134 -3.17 13.17 -2.05
C GLY A 134 -2.81 13.48 -3.49
N ARG A 135 -3.17 14.69 -3.95
CA ARG A 135 -2.87 15.19 -5.30
C ARG A 135 -3.34 14.24 -6.39
N LEU A 136 -4.63 13.88 -6.33
CA LEU A 136 -5.25 12.94 -7.24
C LEU A 136 -6.15 13.66 -8.26
N LYS A 137 -6.18 13.11 -9.48
CA LYS A 137 -7.10 13.54 -10.54
C LYS A 137 -7.64 12.32 -11.28
N ASN A 138 -8.99 12.22 -11.36
CA ASN A 138 -9.68 11.10 -11.99
C ASN A 138 -9.22 9.72 -11.43
N ALA A 139 -9.07 9.62 -10.12
CA ALA A 139 -8.64 8.39 -9.46
C ALA A 139 -9.82 7.70 -8.76
N TYR A 140 -9.89 6.38 -8.88
CA TYR A 140 -10.96 5.59 -8.27
C TYR A 140 -10.41 4.41 -7.48
N LEU A 141 -10.80 4.31 -6.21
CA LEU A 141 -10.34 3.25 -5.28
C LEU A 141 -8.80 3.13 -5.25
N CYS A 142 -8.14 4.29 -5.08
CA CYS A 142 -6.70 4.36 -4.86
C CYS A 142 -6.42 4.62 -3.38
N PHE A 143 -5.52 3.84 -2.78
CA PHE A 143 -5.21 3.86 -1.35
C PHE A 143 -3.70 3.88 -1.12
N ASP A 144 -3.23 4.65 -0.13
CA ASP A 144 -1.82 4.91 0.08
C ASP A 144 -1.19 5.42 -1.23
N ALA A 145 -1.78 6.52 -1.75
CA ALA A 145 -1.58 6.96 -3.13
C ALA A 145 -1.28 8.46 -3.21
N ASP A 146 -0.24 8.85 -3.95
CA ASP A 146 0.12 10.25 -4.13
C ASP A 146 0.51 10.56 -5.59
N PHE A 147 0.08 11.73 -6.11
CA PHE A 147 0.29 12.13 -7.51
C PHE A 147 -0.24 11.10 -8.53
N ILE A 148 -1.54 10.81 -8.46
CA ILE A 148 -2.18 9.84 -9.36
C ILE A 148 -3.08 10.55 -10.36
N GLU A 149 -3.02 10.15 -11.63
CA GLU A 149 -3.86 10.67 -12.70
C GLU A 149 -4.46 9.53 -13.55
N ASP A 150 -5.76 9.65 -13.89
CA ASP A 150 -6.50 8.77 -14.80
C ASP A 150 -6.30 7.26 -14.49
N SER A 151 -6.43 6.88 -13.21
CA SER A 151 -6.06 5.53 -12.73
C SER A 151 -7.08 4.98 -11.73
N ALA A 152 -7.14 3.65 -11.60
CA ALA A 152 -8.04 3.03 -10.63
C ALA A 152 -7.50 1.72 -10.03
N TYR A 153 -8.03 1.36 -8.84
CA TYR A 153 -7.72 0.12 -8.15
C TYR A 153 -6.22 -0.02 -7.83
N LEU A 154 -5.63 1.06 -7.34
CA LEU A 154 -4.20 1.12 -7.02
C LEU A 154 -3.97 1.16 -5.51
N VAL A 155 -2.91 0.53 -5.06
CA VAL A 155 -2.50 0.55 -3.66
C VAL A 155 -1.00 0.74 -3.52
N LYS A 156 -0.58 1.66 -2.64
CA LYS A 156 0.81 1.97 -2.34
C LYS A 156 1.54 2.48 -3.58
N VAL A 157 1.08 3.60 -4.10
CA VAL A 157 1.54 4.12 -5.39
C VAL A 157 1.91 5.60 -5.32
N THR A 158 2.93 5.99 -6.09
CA THR A 158 3.38 7.38 -6.17
C THR A 158 3.75 7.75 -7.59
N ASN A 159 3.24 8.89 -8.08
CA ASN A 159 3.51 9.41 -9.42
C ASN A 159 3.16 8.41 -10.52
N VAL A 160 1.87 8.03 -10.60
CA VAL A 160 1.38 6.99 -11.51
C VAL A 160 0.25 7.53 -12.37
N LYS A 161 0.28 7.21 -13.66
CA LYS A 161 -0.74 7.61 -14.64
C LYS A 161 -1.25 6.42 -15.45
N ASN A 162 -2.52 6.53 -15.91
CA ASN A 162 -3.13 5.59 -16.85
C ASN A 162 -2.93 4.12 -16.43
N SER A 163 -3.01 3.82 -15.13
CA SER A 163 -2.68 2.48 -14.61
C SER A 163 -3.82 1.91 -13.78
N PHE A 164 -3.98 0.57 -13.83
CA PHE A 164 -5.10 -0.12 -13.20
C PHE A 164 -4.68 -1.42 -12.52
N ASP A 165 -5.44 -1.84 -11.49
CA ASP A 165 -5.33 -3.15 -10.84
C ASP A 165 -3.91 -3.50 -10.36
N SER A 166 -3.21 -2.53 -9.76
CA SER A 166 -1.79 -2.69 -9.46
C SER A 166 -1.44 -2.32 -8.03
N HIS A 167 -0.32 -2.85 -7.56
CA HIS A 167 0.17 -2.65 -6.20
C HIS A 167 1.67 -2.29 -6.21
N GLU A 168 2.05 -1.24 -5.47
CA GLU A 168 3.42 -0.79 -5.32
C GLU A 168 4.06 -0.36 -6.65
N LEU A 169 3.56 0.77 -7.17
CA LEU A 169 4.08 1.42 -8.37
C LEU A 169 4.71 2.76 -8.01
N VAL A 170 5.85 3.10 -8.61
CA VAL A 170 6.50 4.40 -8.44
C VAL A 170 7.09 4.92 -9.74
N ASP A 171 6.67 6.12 -10.16
CA ASP A 171 7.09 6.74 -11.41
C ASP A 171 6.72 5.91 -12.64
N ASP A 172 5.47 5.43 -12.70
CA ASP A 172 5.03 4.48 -13.73
C ASP A 172 3.87 5.03 -14.55
N GLU A 173 3.78 4.58 -15.80
CA GLU A 173 2.68 4.89 -16.68
C GLU A 173 2.27 3.68 -17.53
N LEU A 174 0.94 3.52 -17.77
CA LEU A 174 0.36 2.43 -18.55
C LEU A 174 0.70 1.05 -17.96
N CYS A 175 0.48 0.88 -16.65
CA CYS A 175 0.64 -0.40 -15.96
C CYS A 175 -0.71 -1.07 -15.69
N TYR A 176 -0.77 -2.38 -15.91
CA TYR A 176 -1.96 -3.17 -15.63
C TYR A 176 -1.65 -4.53 -15.00
N GLU A 177 -2.30 -4.85 -13.89
CA GLU A 177 -2.06 -6.05 -13.08
C GLU A 177 -0.58 -6.28 -12.74
N CYS A 178 0.07 -5.22 -12.23
CA CYS A 178 1.48 -5.21 -11.87
C CYS A 178 1.69 -5.15 -10.37
N VAL A 179 2.81 -5.71 -9.90
CA VAL A 179 3.23 -5.65 -8.50
C VAL A 179 4.72 -5.32 -8.40
N MET A 180 5.07 -4.31 -7.58
CA MET A 180 6.44 -3.83 -7.39
C MET A 180 7.11 -3.43 -8.70
N VAL A 181 6.53 -2.44 -9.40
CA VAL A 181 7.09 -1.90 -10.64
C VAL A 181 7.54 -0.47 -10.40
N TYR A 182 8.69 -0.11 -10.93
CA TYR A 182 9.32 1.18 -10.68
C TYR A 182 9.91 1.78 -11.95
N LYS A 183 9.62 3.04 -12.22
CA LYS A 183 10.19 3.81 -13.36
C LYS A 183 10.00 3.12 -14.70
N SER A 184 8.80 2.59 -14.92
CA SER A 184 8.52 1.77 -16.08
C SER A 184 7.33 2.31 -16.88
N TYR A 185 7.27 1.94 -18.15
CA TYR A 185 6.25 2.36 -19.09
C TYR A 185 5.71 1.17 -19.86
N GLN A 186 4.38 1.05 -20.02
CA GLN A 186 3.75 -0.07 -20.70
C GLN A 186 4.16 -1.43 -20.11
N THR A 187 3.81 -1.64 -18.84
CA THR A 187 4.13 -2.89 -18.14
C THR A 187 2.83 -3.61 -17.78
N PHE A 188 2.71 -4.90 -18.15
CA PHE A 188 1.47 -5.65 -18.01
C PHE A 188 1.72 -7.03 -17.39
N PHE A 189 0.88 -7.41 -16.41
CA PHE A 189 0.91 -8.71 -15.75
C PHE A 189 2.30 -9.10 -15.22
N SER A 190 3.04 -8.13 -14.69
CA SER A 190 4.45 -8.29 -14.37
C SER A 190 4.76 -8.02 -12.90
N LEU A 191 5.84 -8.60 -12.41
CA LEU A 191 6.25 -8.58 -11.01
C LEU A 191 7.72 -8.15 -10.87
N ASP A 192 8.02 -7.23 -9.95
CA ASP A 192 9.40 -6.83 -9.61
C ASP A 192 10.21 -6.35 -10.83
N CYS A 193 9.66 -5.37 -11.56
CA CYS A 193 10.30 -4.79 -12.73
C CYS A 193 10.75 -3.35 -12.46
N GLU A 194 11.88 -2.94 -13.02
CA GLU A 194 12.42 -1.59 -12.83
C GLU A 194 13.13 -1.07 -14.10
N ASN A 195 12.85 0.20 -14.44
CA ASN A 195 13.39 0.85 -15.64
C ASN A 195 13.09 0.05 -16.91
N CYS A 196 11.86 -0.44 -17.06
CA CYS A 196 11.45 -1.29 -18.17
C CYS A 196 10.45 -0.57 -19.09
N VAL A 197 10.41 -0.99 -20.37
CA VAL A 197 9.49 -0.46 -21.38
C VAL A 197 8.92 -1.62 -22.20
N ASP A 198 7.59 -1.64 -22.37
CA ASP A 198 6.85 -2.67 -23.12
C ASP A 198 7.19 -4.08 -22.64
N VAL A 199 6.79 -4.37 -21.41
CA VAL A 199 7.07 -5.65 -20.75
C VAL A 199 5.78 -6.37 -20.38
N TRP A 200 5.67 -7.64 -20.73
CA TRP A 200 4.49 -8.47 -20.53
C TRP A 200 4.83 -9.77 -19.80
N PHE A 201 3.99 -10.16 -18.84
CA PHE A 201 4.08 -11.45 -18.13
C PHE A 201 5.49 -11.78 -17.59
N SER A 202 6.20 -10.80 -17.09
CA SER A 202 7.62 -10.93 -16.74
C SER A 202 7.90 -10.74 -15.25
N LYS A 203 9.05 -11.25 -14.78
CA LYS A 203 9.42 -11.17 -13.37
C LYS A 203 10.89 -10.82 -13.18
N GLY A 204 11.17 -9.85 -12.32
CA GLY A 204 12.54 -9.53 -11.91
C GLY A 204 13.38 -8.90 -13.00
N LEU A 205 12.79 -8.09 -13.88
CA LEU A 205 13.49 -7.42 -14.97
C LEU A 205 14.09 -6.09 -14.53
N ARG A 206 15.24 -5.72 -15.09
CA ARG A 206 15.89 -4.43 -14.86
C ARG A 206 16.44 -3.86 -16.16
N GLY A 207 15.98 -2.66 -16.55
CA GLY A 207 16.45 -1.99 -17.77
C GLY A 207 16.15 -2.77 -19.06
N CYS A 208 15.01 -3.46 -19.12
CA CYS A 208 14.63 -4.29 -20.27
C CYS A 208 13.57 -3.59 -21.12
N THR A 209 13.56 -3.90 -22.42
CA THR A 209 12.62 -3.31 -23.37
C THR A 209 12.07 -4.37 -24.30
N ASN A 210 10.76 -4.34 -24.62
CA ASN A 210 10.13 -5.30 -25.51
C ASN A 210 10.39 -6.76 -25.08
N CYS A 211 9.90 -7.15 -23.92
CA CYS A 211 10.07 -8.49 -23.37
C CYS A 211 8.76 -9.14 -23.01
N VAL A 212 8.59 -10.41 -23.32
CA VAL A 212 7.44 -11.24 -22.96
C VAL A 212 7.89 -12.47 -22.17
N GLY A 213 7.31 -12.71 -21.00
CA GLY A 213 7.60 -13.89 -20.18
C GLY A 213 9.02 -13.94 -19.60
N GLY A 214 9.77 -12.82 -19.63
CA GLY A 214 11.15 -12.77 -19.17
C GLY A 214 11.31 -12.96 -17.66
N VAL A 215 12.40 -13.58 -17.24
CA VAL A 215 12.72 -13.80 -15.83
C VAL A 215 14.15 -13.41 -15.51
N ASN A 216 14.35 -12.58 -14.50
CA ASN A 216 15.66 -12.18 -13.99
C ASN A 216 16.61 -11.58 -15.07
N LEU A 217 16.06 -10.95 -16.09
CA LEU A 217 16.84 -10.33 -17.17
C LEU A 217 17.38 -8.95 -16.78
N ARG A 218 18.52 -8.57 -17.38
CA ARG A 218 19.17 -7.28 -17.19
C ARG A 218 19.60 -6.70 -18.55
N GLY A 219 19.10 -5.47 -18.88
CA GLY A 219 19.49 -4.77 -20.09
C GLY A 219 19.22 -5.54 -21.38
N LYS A 220 18.13 -6.30 -21.44
CA LYS A 220 17.74 -7.11 -22.60
C LYS A 220 16.64 -6.43 -23.40
N SER A 221 16.63 -6.72 -24.71
CA SER A 221 15.60 -6.25 -25.63
C SER A 221 15.18 -7.37 -26.57
N TYR A 222 13.90 -7.36 -26.97
CA TYR A 222 13.31 -8.33 -27.88
C TYR A 222 13.47 -9.78 -27.40
N ASP A 223 13.08 -10.01 -26.15
CA ASP A 223 13.20 -11.31 -25.51
C ASP A 223 11.84 -11.98 -25.34
N PHE A 224 11.77 -13.28 -25.59
CA PHE A 224 10.55 -14.06 -25.45
C PHE A 224 10.84 -15.32 -24.63
N PHE A 225 10.38 -15.36 -23.37
CA PHE A 225 10.66 -16.44 -22.41
C PHE A 225 12.16 -16.72 -22.23
N ASN A 226 12.97 -15.67 -22.00
CA ASN A 226 14.43 -15.69 -21.89
C ASN A 226 15.16 -16.16 -23.18
N GLU A 227 14.50 -16.14 -24.32
CA GLU A 227 15.10 -16.42 -25.61
C GLU A 227 15.22 -15.12 -26.43
N PRO A 228 16.44 -14.66 -26.77
CA PRO A 228 16.61 -13.49 -27.61
C PRO A 228 16.01 -13.68 -29.00
N ARG A 229 15.39 -12.64 -29.53
CA ARG A 229 14.77 -12.61 -30.87
C ARG A 229 15.32 -11.43 -31.68
N THR A 230 15.11 -11.48 -32.98
CA THR A 230 15.19 -10.26 -33.78
C THR A 230 13.98 -9.38 -33.49
N LYS A 231 14.08 -8.11 -33.80
CA LYS A 231 12.96 -7.17 -33.66
C LYS A 231 11.74 -7.67 -34.44
N GLU A 232 11.96 -8.08 -35.67
CA GLU A 232 10.90 -8.53 -36.58
C GLU A 232 10.19 -9.81 -36.07
N ASP A 233 10.96 -10.78 -35.54
CA ASP A 233 10.39 -12.02 -34.98
C ASP A 233 9.59 -11.72 -33.69
N TYR A 234 10.11 -10.83 -32.84
CA TYR A 234 9.42 -10.39 -31.63
C TYR A 234 8.08 -9.71 -31.97
N GLU A 235 8.09 -8.70 -32.85
CA GLU A 235 6.91 -7.96 -33.26
C GLU A 235 5.86 -8.88 -33.89
N LYS A 236 6.29 -9.82 -34.72
CA LYS A 236 5.40 -10.83 -35.30
C LYS A 236 4.77 -11.70 -34.23
N LYS A 237 5.57 -12.27 -33.31
CA LYS A 237 5.06 -13.10 -32.22
C LYS A 237 4.08 -12.34 -31.32
N LEU A 238 4.40 -11.08 -30.99
CA LEU A 238 3.51 -10.24 -30.19
C LEU A 238 2.17 -9.97 -30.92
N ALA A 239 2.22 -9.68 -32.22
CA ALA A 239 1.04 -9.45 -33.04
C ALA A 239 0.15 -10.72 -33.19
N ASP A 240 0.77 -11.89 -33.24
CA ASP A 240 0.07 -13.19 -33.31
C ASP A 240 -0.57 -13.56 -31.97
N MET A 241 -0.21 -12.91 -30.88
CA MET A 241 -0.84 -13.09 -29.57
C MET A 241 -2.11 -12.23 -29.50
N ASP A 242 -3.26 -12.86 -29.44
CA ASP A 242 -4.53 -12.15 -29.16
C ASP A 242 -4.60 -11.70 -27.70
N LEU A 243 -3.88 -10.62 -27.38
CA LEU A 243 -3.83 -10.03 -26.03
C LEU A 243 -5.14 -9.31 -25.63
N LYS A 244 -6.14 -9.28 -26.51
CA LYS A 244 -7.49 -8.81 -26.18
C LYS A 244 -8.40 -9.94 -25.70
N SER A 245 -7.99 -11.18 -25.86
CA SER A 245 -8.73 -12.35 -25.40
C SER A 245 -8.37 -12.71 -23.96
N HIS A 246 -9.36 -12.70 -23.07
CA HIS A 246 -9.19 -13.15 -21.69
C HIS A 246 -8.66 -14.59 -21.58
N ALA A 247 -9.12 -15.49 -22.48
CA ALA A 247 -8.63 -16.88 -22.53
C ALA A 247 -7.14 -16.94 -22.87
N THR A 248 -6.69 -16.12 -23.82
CA THR A 248 -5.27 -16.02 -24.19
C THR A 248 -4.43 -15.47 -23.04
N ILE A 249 -4.88 -14.37 -22.41
CA ILE A 249 -4.18 -13.80 -21.24
C ILE A 249 -4.06 -14.83 -20.11
N SER A 250 -5.14 -15.54 -19.79
CA SER A 250 -5.12 -16.55 -18.72
C SER A 250 -4.16 -17.70 -19.03
N ARG A 251 -4.13 -18.17 -20.28
CA ARG A 251 -3.21 -19.22 -20.72
C ARG A 251 -1.75 -18.77 -20.61
N ILE A 252 -1.42 -17.59 -21.15
CA ILE A 252 -0.04 -17.07 -21.13
C ILE A 252 0.41 -16.76 -19.70
N ARG A 253 -0.48 -16.23 -18.87
CA ARG A 253 -0.22 -16.03 -17.44
C ARG A 253 0.17 -17.33 -16.73
N ALA A 254 -0.58 -18.40 -16.95
CA ALA A 254 -0.27 -19.71 -16.38
C ALA A 254 1.07 -20.25 -16.89
N GLU A 255 1.35 -20.10 -18.18
CA GLU A 255 2.62 -20.50 -18.82
C GLU A 255 3.80 -19.69 -18.23
N ALA A 256 3.66 -18.38 -18.15
CA ALA A 256 4.68 -17.49 -17.56
C ALA A 256 4.93 -17.82 -16.08
N PHE A 257 3.88 -18.02 -15.31
CA PHE A 257 4.01 -18.38 -13.89
C PHE A 257 4.75 -19.71 -13.71
N ALA A 258 4.41 -20.74 -14.51
CA ALA A 258 5.12 -22.02 -14.49
C ALA A 258 6.58 -21.88 -14.96
N PHE A 259 6.84 -20.97 -15.89
CA PHE A 259 8.21 -20.64 -16.32
C PHE A 259 9.01 -19.95 -15.21
N TRP A 260 8.43 -18.97 -14.51
CA TRP A 260 9.07 -18.28 -13.40
C TRP A 260 9.56 -19.21 -12.28
N GLN A 261 8.80 -20.29 -12.01
CA GLN A 261 9.15 -21.27 -10.96
C GLN A 261 10.44 -22.05 -11.28
N LYS A 262 10.92 -22.04 -12.51
CA LYS A 262 12.16 -22.73 -12.90
C LYS A 262 13.43 -21.96 -12.54
N PHE A 263 13.28 -20.71 -12.12
CA PHE A 263 14.42 -19.81 -11.84
C PHE A 263 14.59 -19.58 -10.33
N PRO A 264 15.83 -19.46 -9.86
CA PRO A 264 16.07 -19.18 -8.45
C PRO A 264 15.56 -17.79 -8.08
N VAL A 265 15.04 -17.67 -6.87
CA VAL A 265 14.71 -16.39 -6.23
C VAL A 265 15.71 -16.12 -5.11
N LYS A 266 16.00 -14.87 -4.84
CA LYS A 266 16.80 -14.50 -3.68
C LYS A 266 16.05 -14.85 -2.41
N TYR A 267 16.73 -15.41 -1.44
CA TYR A 267 16.18 -15.68 -0.11
C TYR A 267 15.70 -14.37 0.56
N TYR A 268 16.40 -13.28 0.32
CA TYR A 268 16.13 -11.99 0.92
C TYR A 268 16.16 -10.86 -0.13
N HIS A 269 15.16 -9.99 -0.06
CA HIS A 269 15.06 -8.80 -0.91
C HIS A 269 15.49 -7.57 -0.10
N GLY A 270 16.74 -7.17 -0.24
CA GLY A 270 17.26 -5.98 0.41
C GLY A 270 18.57 -5.53 -0.23
N ILE A 271 18.86 -4.25 -0.12
CA ILE A 271 20.10 -3.63 -0.59
C ILE A 271 20.69 -2.76 0.52
N ARG A 272 22.02 -2.82 0.65
CA ARG A 272 22.79 -2.01 1.60
C ARG A 272 22.38 -2.21 3.07
N ASN A 273 21.96 -3.42 3.42
CA ASN A 273 21.66 -3.77 4.79
C ASN A 273 22.95 -4.12 5.55
N LEU A 274 23.11 -3.57 6.75
CA LEU A 274 24.20 -3.87 7.67
C LEU A 274 23.61 -4.43 8.97
N ASN A 275 24.10 -5.59 9.41
CA ASN A 275 23.69 -6.23 10.66
C ASN A 275 22.17 -6.48 10.76
N CYS A 276 21.54 -6.86 9.64
CA CYS A 276 20.16 -7.27 9.59
C CYS A 276 20.08 -8.79 9.41
N THR A 277 19.61 -9.48 10.42
CA THR A 277 19.36 -10.93 10.43
C THR A 277 17.86 -11.20 10.35
#